data_579e973d98c385139e378a672484a9ca
#
_entry.id   579e973d98c385139e378a672484a9ca
#
_cell.length_a   1.000
_cell.length_b   1.000
_cell.length_c   1.000
_cell.angle_alpha   90.00
_cell.angle_beta   90.00
_cell.angle_gamma   90.00
#
_symmetry.space_group_name_H-M   'P 1'
#
loop_
_entity.id
_entity.type
_entity.pdbx_description
1 polymer ?
#
loop_
_entity_poly.entity_id
_entity_poly.type
_entity_poly.pdbx_seq_one_letter_code
_entity_poly.pdbx_strand_id
1 'polypeptide(L)'
;EVTIAAPDGTAWIGDASTCNTYTYAANGDYQIIVKAYHQENEPPADAQGWYAYRAGYTMSMAPTVTLSSDRAAQGSVVALYLTGILDGEPSLETDLGTVWFRRTAGGYMGYIPITYNAEGGDHTLQLTCGSLTRDLTLTVTNTQHKTVELPTEEDVGGAEEYRNAIWPLYTNSTGQKLWSGLFVAPSSSAIAVHYGDIQMRDGQRSGQSTGLTYSAPDNETITAPQSGTVVLADTLTLTGGTVVIDHGCGVKSYLFGLKTVTAQRGQTIEAGSPVGT
;
A
#
# COMPACT_ATOMS: atom_id res chain seq x y z
N GLU A 1 25.78 -24.49 17.91
CA GLU A 1 24.31 -24.36 17.85
C GLU A 1 23.84 -23.22 18.76
N VAL A 2 22.92 -22.44 18.26
CA VAL A 2 22.24 -21.40 19.03
C VAL A 2 20.75 -21.70 19.02
N THR A 3 20.14 -21.75 20.22
CA THR A 3 18.69 -21.87 20.38
C THR A 3 18.18 -20.58 20.98
N ILE A 4 17.15 -19.97 20.37
CA ILE A 4 16.44 -18.83 20.92
C ILE A 4 15.01 -19.30 21.26
N ALA A 5 14.71 -19.42 22.56
CA ALA A 5 13.38 -19.77 23.04
C ALA A 5 12.57 -18.50 23.28
N ALA A 6 11.40 -18.40 22.66
CA ALA A 6 10.49 -17.27 22.74
C ALA A 6 9.51 -17.41 23.93
N PRO A 7 8.84 -16.31 24.34
CA PRO A 7 7.88 -16.30 25.45
C PRO A 7 6.70 -17.23 25.28
N ASP A 8 6.29 -17.52 24.02
CA ASP A 8 5.19 -18.43 23.67
C ASP A 8 5.60 -19.91 23.68
N GLY A 9 6.84 -20.21 24.04
CA GLY A 9 7.40 -21.57 24.05
C GLY A 9 7.93 -22.06 22.70
N THR A 10 7.84 -21.28 21.64
CA THR A 10 8.49 -21.62 20.36
C THR A 10 10.00 -21.45 20.48
N ALA A 11 10.74 -22.20 19.66
CA ALA A 11 12.20 -22.12 19.64
C ALA A 11 12.72 -22.05 18.19
N TRP A 12 13.64 -21.13 17.97
CA TRP A 12 14.46 -21.07 16.78
C TRP A 12 15.80 -21.78 17.06
N ILE A 13 16.26 -22.58 16.14
CA ILE A 13 17.54 -23.29 16.23
C ILE A 13 18.35 -23.00 14.99
N GLY A 14 19.59 -22.59 15.16
CA GLY A 14 20.55 -22.32 14.10
C GLY A 14 21.97 -22.28 14.65
N ASP A 15 22.87 -21.70 13.92
CA ASP A 15 24.24 -21.48 14.34
C ASP A 15 24.57 -19.99 14.57
N ALA A 16 25.78 -19.71 15.09
CA ALA A 16 26.18 -18.36 15.44
C ALA A 16 26.24 -17.40 14.26
N SER A 17 26.43 -17.92 13.03
CA SER A 17 26.46 -17.10 11.80
C SER A 17 25.08 -16.66 11.34
N THR A 18 24.03 -17.36 11.75
CA THR A 18 22.65 -17.12 11.32
C THR A 18 21.74 -16.55 12.40
N CYS A 19 22.16 -16.48 13.66
CA CYS A 19 21.33 -16.02 14.77
C CYS A 19 20.90 -14.55 14.62
N ASN A 20 21.61 -13.72 13.86
CA ASN A 20 21.24 -12.33 13.56
C ASN A 20 20.06 -12.21 12.60
N THR A 21 19.61 -13.31 11.97
CA THR A 21 18.41 -13.33 11.12
C THR A 21 17.13 -13.59 11.91
N TYR A 22 17.24 -13.91 13.20
CA TYR A 22 16.07 -14.13 14.04
C TYR A 22 15.25 -12.85 14.20
N THR A 23 13.95 -12.96 13.98
CA THR A 23 13.01 -11.85 14.12
C THR A 23 12.16 -12.04 15.37
N TYR A 24 12.20 -11.07 16.27
CA TYR A 24 11.40 -11.08 17.49
C TYR A 24 9.93 -10.81 17.15
N ALA A 25 9.06 -11.77 17.50
CA ALA A 25 7.63 -11.70 17.19
C ALA A 25 6.76 -11.25 18.38
N ALA A 26 7.28 -11.29 19.59
CA ALA A 26 6.56 -10.95 20.81
C ALA A 26 7.44 -10.20 21.81
N ASN A 27 6.83 -9.40 22.67
CA ASN A 27 7.46 -8.90 23.90
C ASN A 27 7.44 -10.00 24.96
N GLY A 28 8.42 -10.01 25.85
CA GLY A 28 8.53 -10.96 26.94
C GLY A 28 9.92 -11.52 27.12
N ASP A 29 10.00 -12.58 27.88
CA ASP A 29 11.26 -13.19 28.26
C ASP A 29 11.73 -14.22 27.26
N TYR A 30 12.93 -14.00 26.74
CA TYR A 30 13.63 -14.89 25.83
C TYR A 30 14.80 -15.57 26.53
N GLN A 31 15.10 -16.78 26.08
CA GLN A 31 16.30 -17.47 26.50
C GLN A 31 17.18 -17.78 25.29
N ILE A 32 18.46 -17.41 25.39
CA ILE A 32 19.47 -17.84 24.42
C ILE A 32 20.25 -18.98 25.07
N ILE A 33 20.34 -20.10 24.36
CA ILE A 33 21.13 -21.25 24.73
C ILE A 33 22.16 -21.47 23.66
N VAL A 34 23.44 -21.35 23.99
CA VAL A 34 24.54 -21.61 23.07
C VAL A 34 25.20 -22.92 23.47
N LYS A 35 25.30 -23.83 22.55
CA LYS A 35 26.01 -25.09 22.71
C LYS A 35 27.23 -25.09 21.77
N ALA A 36 28.40 -25.27 22.35
CA ALA A 36 29.65 -25.37 21.61
C ALA A 36 30.11 -26.82 21.52
N TYR A 37 30.50 -27.24 20.36
CA TYR A 37 31.00 -28.60 20.05
C TYR A 37 32.43 -28.54 19.60
N HIS A 38 33.21 -29.62 19.86
CA HIS A 38 34.53 -29.77 19.31
C HIS A 38 34.42 -30.08 17.81
N GLN A 39 35.29 -29.52 16.99
CA GLN A 39 35.20 -29.54 15.51
C GLN A 39 35.20 -30.92 14.85
N GLU A 40 35.60 -31.98 15.56
CA GLU A 40 35.78 -33.32 14.98
C GLU A 40 34.67 -34.32 15.28
N ASN A 41 33.61 -33.92 16.07
CA ASN A 41 32.59 -34.88 16.47
C ASN A 41 31.18 -34.27 16.37
N GLU A 42 30.28 -34.96 15.72
CA GLU A 42 28.86 -34.80 15.99
C GLU A 42 28.62 -35.02 17.49
N PRO A 43 27.74 -34.27 18.14
CA PRO A 43 27.45 -34.41 19.54
C PRO A 43 27.07 -35.88 19.84
N PRO A 44 27.74 -36.58 20.75
CA PRO A 44 27.30 -37.88 21.17
C PRO A 44 25.89 -37.77 21.75
N ALA A 45 25.04 -38.75 21.49
CA ALA A 45 23.65 -38.79 21.95
C ALA A 45 23.48 -38.63 23.45
N ASP A 46 24.52 -38.82 24.23
CA ASP A 46 24.59 -38.76 25.70
C ASP A 46 25.22 -37.47 26.25
N ALA A 47 25.60 -36.53 25.40
CA ALA A 47 25.88 -35.11 25.72
C ALA A 47 26.77 -34.80 26.93
N GLN A 48 27.65 -35.69 27.34
CA GLN A 48 28.67 -35.38 28.35
C GLN A 48 29.91 -34.78 27.69
N GLY A 49 30.12 -33.46 27.93
CA GLY A 49 31.39 -32.83 27.56
C GLY A 49 31.33 -31.58 26.73
N TRP A 50 30.20 -30.90 26.66
CA TRP A 50 30.06 -29.62 25.95
C TRP A 50 29.77 -28.43 26.86
N TYR A 51 30.17 -27.26 26.38
CA TYR A 51 29.83 -26.01 27.05
C TYR A 51 28.44 -25.58 26.62
N ALA A 52 27.51 -25.43 27.59
CA ALA A 52 26.24 -24.74 27.35
C ALA A 52 26.28 -23.41 28.08
N TYR A 53 26.04 -22.35 27.38
CA TYR A 53 25.80 -21.04 27.94
C TYR A 53 24.32 -20.71 27.84
N ARG A 54 23.72 -20.23 28.94
CA ARG A 54 22.35 -19.77 28.98
C ARG A 54 22.31 -18.30 29.39
N ALA A 55 21.60 -17.50 28.68
CA ALA A 55 21.28 -16.13 29.04
C ALA A 55 19.79 -15.88 28.82
N GLY A 56 19.17 -15.25 29.80
CA GLY A 56 17.82 -14.70 29.69
C GLY A 56 17.88 -13.21 29.41
N TYR A 57 16.97 -12.72 28.64
CA TYR A 57 16.76 -11.28 28.46
C TYR A 57 15.27 -11.01 28.18
N THR A 58 14.81 -9.83 28.59
CA THR A 58 13.45 -9.39 28.36
C THR A 58 13.43 -8.46 27.17
N MET A 59 12.68 -8.83 26.14
CA MET A 59 12.39 -7.95 25.03
C MET A 59 11.17 -7.09 25.37
N SER A 60 11.36 -5.77 25.36
CA SER A 60 10.28 -4.80 25.54
C SER A 60 10.40 -3.70 24.49
N MET A 61 9.69 -3.87 23.41
CA MET A 61 9.65 -2.91 22.31
C MET A 61 8.26 -2.29 22.23
N ALA A 62 8.16 -1.01 22.59
CA ALA A 62 6.91 -0.28 22.46
C ALA A 62 6.54 -0.10 20.98
N PRO A 63 5.28 -0.29 20.60
CA PRO A 63 4.82 0.03 19.24
C PRO A 63 5.00 1.51 18.94
N THR A 64 5.43 1.81 17.70
CA THR A 64 5.55 3.18 17.21
C THR A 64 4.49 3.42 16.15
N VAL A 65 3.79 4.55 16.25
CA VAL A 65 2.78 5.00 15.30
C VAL A 65 3.25 6.31 14.69
N THR A 66 3.31 6.37 13.36
CA THR A 66 3.80 7.56 12.64
C THR A 66 2.92 7.85 11.43
N LEU A 67 2.47 9.09 11.30
CA LEU A 67 1.89 9.63 10.07
C LEU A 67 3.01 10.19 9.18
N SER A 68 2.88 10.05 7.87
CA SER A 68 3.81 10.70 6.91
C SER A 68 3.69 12.23 6.94
N SER A 69 2.52 12.74 7.37
CA SER A 69 2.26 14.15 7.64
C SER A 69 1.09 14.26 8.61
N ASP A 70 1.09 15.26 9.48
CA ASP A 70 -0.03 15.64 10.34
C ASP A 70 -0.98 16.65 9.67
N ARG A 71 -0.64 17.08 8.45
CA ARG A 71 -1.41 18.00 7.63
C ARG A 71 -1.45 17.55 6.18
N ALA A 72 -2.63 17.62 5.55
CA ALA A 72 -2.83 17.19 4.17
C ALA A 72 -3.89 18.04 3.46
N ALA A 73 -3.72 18.27 2.16
CA ALA A 73 -4.74 18.94 1.36
C ALA A 73 -5.79 17.92 0.86
N GLN A 74 -7.01 18.39 0.58
CA GLN A 74 -7.98 17.62 -0.19
C GLN A 74 -7.34 17.10 -1.49
N GLY A 75 -7.62 15.85 -1.86
CA GLY A 75 -7.03 15.19 -3.03
C GLY A 75 -5.67 14.53 -2.79
N SER A 76 -5.19 14.49 -1.55
CA SER A 76 -3.93 13.86 -1.18
C SER A 76 -4.11 12.54 -0.41
N VAL A 77 -3.01 11.92 -0.02
CA VAL A 77 -2.98 10.68 0.77
C VAL A 77 -1.95 10.81 1.87
N VAL A 78 -2.29 10.38 3.08
CA VAL A 78 -1.36 10.29 4.21
C VAL A 78 -1.09 8.82 4.52
N ALA A 79 0.19 8.45 4.62
CA ALA A 79 0.56 7.12 5.04
C ALA A 79 0.64 7.04 6.57
N LEU A 80 0.10 5.96 7.12
CA LEU A 80 0.17 5.60 8.53
C LEU A 80 1.04 4.35 8.67
N TYR A 81 2.08 4.43 9.50
CA TYR A 81 3.00 3.33 9.78
C TYR A 81 2.87 2.90 11.24
N LEU A 82 2.74 1.60 11.44
CA LEU A 82 2.85 0.96 12.74
C LEU A 82 4.07 0.06 12.70
N THR A 83 5.00 0.25 13.62
CA THR A 83 6.22 -0.57 13.72
C THR A 83 6.44 -1.03 15.14
N GLY A 84 7.26 -2.06 15.31
CA GLY A 84 7.53 -2.69 16.59
C GLY A 84 6.79 -4.02 16.74
N ILE A 85 6.70 -4.49 17.98
CA ILE A 85 5.99 -5.71 18.30
C ILE A 85 4.52 -5.39 18.54
N LEU A 86 3.66 -5.92 17.69
CA LEU A 86 2.21 -5.68 17.67
C LEU A 86 1.48 -6.98 17.98
N ASP A 87 0.51 -6.93 18.87
CA ASP A 87 -0.24 -8.07 19.40
C ASP A 87 -1.62 -8.26 18.74
N GLY A 88 -1.85 -7.64 17.58
CA GLY A 88 -3.10 -7.74 16.82
C GLY A 88 -3.01 -7.13 15.44
N GLU A 89 -4.14 -7.11 14.74
CA GLU A 89 -4.29 -6.40 13.48
C GLU A 89 -4.82 -4.97 13.72
N PRO A 90 -4.30 -3.98 12.97
CA PRO A 90 -4.72 -2.60 13.14
C PRO A 90 -6.11 -2.34 12.56
N SER A 91 -6.85 -1.46 13.23
CA SER A 91 -8.07 -0.84 12.77
C SER A 91 -8.00 0.66 12.99
N LEU A 92 -8.51 1.44 12.05
CA LEU A 92 -8.58 2.89 12.15
C LEU A 92 -10.03 3.35 11.96
N GLU A 93 -10.56 4.04 12.97
CA GLU A 93 -11.84 4.74 12.86
C GLU A 93 -11.59 6.22 12.54
N THR A 94 -12.18 6.70 11.47
CA THR A 94 -12.10 8.08 11.01
C THR A 94 -13.23 8.39 10.03
N ASP A 95 -13.61 9.65 9.93
CA ASP A 95 -14.58 10.17 8.96
C ASP A 95 -13.97 10.39 7.55
N LEU A 96 -12.64 10.27 7.41
CA LEU A 96 -11.95 10.46 6.13
C LEU A 96 -12.10 9.27 5.16
N GLY A 97 -12.60 8.13 5.64
CA GLY A 97 -12.84 6.94 4.83
C GLY A 97 -12.23 5.67 5.41
N THR A 98 -12.38 4.58 4.67
CA THR A 98 -11.87 3.27 5.12
C THR A 98 -10.39 3.14 4.81
N VAL A 99 -9.60 2.77 5.82
CA VAL A 99 -8.18 2.51 5.70
C VAL A 99 -7.91 1.02 5.73
N TRP A 100 -7.25 0.52 4.70
CA TRP A 100 -6.82 -0.86 4.60
C TRP A 100 -5.37 -1.00 5.02
N PHE A 101 -5.14 -1.77 6.06
CA PHE A 101 -3.79 -2.07 6.50
C PHE A 101 -3.20 -3.27 5.75
N ARG A 102 -1.90 -3.18 5.47
CA ARG A 102 -1.12 -4.27 4.90
C ARG A 102 0.07 -4.54 5.80
N ARG A 103 0.34 -5.82 6.00
CA ARG A 103 1.49 -6.24 6.79
C ARG A 103 2.78 -5.95 6.03
N THR A 104 3.78 -5.44 6.75
CA THR A 104 5.14 -5.17 6.26
C THR A 104 6.14 -5.98 7.10
N ALA A 105 7.42 -6.00 6.70
CA ALA A 105 8.45 -6.69 7.47
C ALA A 105 8.60 -6.19 8.92
N GLY A 106 8.24 -4.94 9.20
CA GLY A 106 8.39 -4.32 10.53
C GLY A 106 7.09 -3.94 11.22
N GLY A 107 5.93 -4.38 10.73
CA GLY A 107 4.63 -4.02 11.31
C GLY A 107 3.53 -3.88 10.26
N TYR A 108 2.83 -2.75 10.25
CA TYR A 108 1.74 -2.50 9.31
C TYR A 108 1.87 -1.12 8.66
N MET A 109 1.28 -0.98 7.49
CA MET A 109 1.14 0.27 6.78
C MET A 109 -0.28 0.41 6.23
N GLY A 110 -0.84 1.61 6.29
CA GLY A 110 -2.11 1.97 5.70
C GLY A 110 -2.03 3.33 5.02
N TYR A 111 -2.96 3.59 4.11
CA TYR A 111 -3.09 4.88 3.44
C TYR A 111 -4.45 5.49 3.77
N ILE A 112 -4.43 6.72 4.28
CA ILE A 112 -5.61 7.52 4.60
C ILE A 112 -5.89 8.39 3.40
N PRO A 113 -6.98 8.15 2.64
CA PRO A 113 -7.34 8.98 1.51
C PRO A 113 -7.98 10.28 1.99
N ILE A 114 -7.54 11.40 1.45
CA ILE A 114 -8.17 12.71 1.69
C ILE A 114 -8.91 13.07 0.41
N THR A 115 -10.18 12.76 0.35
CA THR A 115 -10.99 12.99 -0.85
C THR A 115 -11.19 14.49 -1.12
N TYR A 116 -11.57 14.85 -2.35
CA TYR A 116 -11.83 16.25 -2.73
C TYR A 116 -12.97 16.89 -1.94
N ASN A 117 -13.85 16.09 -1.33
CA ASN A 117 -15.00 16.55 -0.53
C ASN A 117 -14.82 16.31 0.98
N ALA A 118 -13.63 15.91 1.44
CA ALA A 118 -13.34 15.85 2.86
C ALA A 118 -13.52 17.25 3.48
N GLU A 119 -14.09 17.32 4.68
CA GLU A 119 -14.21 18.61 5.36
C GLU A 119 -12.83 19.16 5.72
N GLY A 120 -12.66 20.49 5.68
CA GLY A 120 -11.45 21.14 6.15
C GLY A 120 -11.45 21.27 7.66
N GLY A 121 -10.30 21.07 8.30
CA GLY A 121 -10.14 21.14 9.74
C GLY A 121 -9.45 19.91 10.33
N ASP A 122 -9.57 19.75 11.64
CA ASP A 122 -8.94 18.67 12.36
C ASP A 122 -9.85 17.43 12.40
N HIS A 123 -9.30 16.30 11.98
CA HIS A 123 -9.93 14.99 11.99
C HIS A 123 -9.26 14.09 13.00
N THR A 124 -10.06 13.38 13.78
CA THR A 124 -9.56 12.39 14.73
C THR A 124 -9.38 11.04 14.04
N LEU A 125 -8.25 10.44 14.27
CA LEU A 125 -7.88 9.10 13.79
C LEU A 125 -7.75 8.20 15.01
N GLN A 126 -8.74 7.35 15.28
CA GLN A 126 -8.72 6.43 16.41
C GLN A 126 -8.12 5.10 15.96
N LEU A 127 -6.87 4.87 16.32
CA LEU A 127 -6.13 3.66 15.96
C LEU A 127 -6.20 2.65 17.09
N THR A 128 -6.51 1.41 16.76
CA THR A 128 -6.40 0.25 17.64
C THR A 128 -5.56 -0.84 16.98
N CYS A 129 -4.74 -1.55 17.76
CA CYS A 129 -4.00 -2.71 17.29
C CYS A 129 -3.67 -3.59 18.51
N GLY A 130 -4.46 -4.64 18.74
CA GLY A 130 -4.40 -5.42 19.98
C GLY A 130 -4.61 -4.53 21.21
N SER A 131 -3.63 -4.50 22.11
CA SER A 131 -3.64 -3.66 23.30
C SER A 131 -3.30 -2.17 23.04
N LEU A 132 -2.76 -1.86 21.89
CA LEU A 132 -2.43 -0.48 21.50
C LEU A 132 -3.69 0.28 21.14
N THR A 133 -3.92 1.43 21.80
CA THR A 133 -4.92 2.43 21.41
C THR A 133 -4.25 3.80 21.31
N ARG A 134 -4.49 4.52 20.21
CA ARG A 134 -3.93 5.85 19.97
C ARG A 134 -4.93 6.72 19.22
N ASP A 135 -5.13 7.93 19.74
CA ASP A 135 -5.78 9.00 19.00
C ASP A 135 -4.72 9.88 18.36
N LEU A 136 -4.86 10.10 17.06
CA LEU A 136 -4.01 10.97 16.26
C LEU A 136 -4.89 12.06 15.67
N THR A 137 -4.30 13.21 15.37
CA THR A 137 -4.98 14.32 14.69
C THR A 137 -4.36 14.51 13.32
N LEU A 138 -5.21 14.64 12.29
CA LEU A 138 -4.83 15.00 10.93
C LEU A 138 -5.60 16.25 10.52
N THR A 139 -4.89 17.34 10.22
CA THR A 139 -5.49 18.58 9.75
C THR A 139 -5.65 18.55 8.23
N VAL A 140 -6.88 18.61 7.74
CA VAL A 140 -7.22 18.72 6.32
C VAL A 140 -7.31 20.18 5.90
N THR A 141 -6.63 20.54 4.81
CA THR A 141 -6.72 21.87 4.21
C THR A 141 -7.54 21.83 2.92
N ASN A 142 -8.42 22.83 2.75
CA ASN A 142 -9.26 22.94 1.57
C ASN A 142 -8.45 23.22 0.31
N THR A 143 -8.82 22.57 -0.78
CA THR A 143 -8.31 22.82 -2.14
C THR A 143 -9.37 23.54 -2.96
N GLN A 144 -8.99 24.57 -3.71
CA GLN A 144 -9.88 25.20 -4.66
C GLN A 144 -9.92 24.39 -5.96
N HIS A 145 -11.12 23.91 -6.30
CA HIS A 145 -11.36 23.17 -7.54
C HIS A 145 -11.89 24.11 -8.62
N LYS A 146 -11.44 23.92 -9.86
CA LYS A 146 -11.90 24.68 -11.01
C LYS A 146 -13.22 24.11 -11.52
N THR A 147 -13.95 24.91 -12.26
CA THR A 147 -15.09 24.46 -13.07
C THR A 147 -14.61 24.26 -14.50
N VAL A 148 -14.87 23.09 -15.08
CA VAL A 148 -14.49 22.73 -16.43
C VAL A 148 -15.73 22.32 -17.20
N GLU A 149 -15.96 22.95 -18.37
CA GLU A 149 -17.00 22.55 -19.30
C GLU A 149 -16.49 21.38 -20.16
N LEU A 150 -17.23 20.28 -20.14
CA LEU A 150 -16.92 19.09 -20.92
C LEU A 150 -17.93 18.93 -22.06
N PRO A 151 -17.52 18.35 -23.19
CA PRO A 151 -18.46 18.02 -24.27
C PRO A 151 -19.51 17.03 -23.76
N THR A 152 -20.72 17.14 -24.32
CA THR A 152 -21.78 16.16 -24.07
C THR A 152 -21.38 14.85 -24.76
N GLU A 153 -21.40 13.78 -24.00
CA GLU A 153 -21.12 12.43 -24.49
C GLU A 153 -22.43 11.66 -24.64
N GLU A 154 -22.51 10.86 -25.70
CA GLU A 154 -23.60 9.90 -25.84
C GLU A 154 -23.43 8.75 -24.83
N ASP A 155 -24.54 8.22 -24.32
CA ASP A 155 -24.50 7.03 -23.47
C ASP A 155 -24.12 5.80 -24.35
N VAL A 156 -22.89 5.36 -24.22
CA VAL A 156 -22.37 4.19 -24.94
C VAL A 156 -22.72 2.86 -24.24
N GLY A 157 -23.34 2.91 -23.08
CA GLY A 157 -23.60 1.72 -22.26
C GLY A 157 -22.34 1.16 -21.60
N GLY A 158 -22.31 -0.15 -21.32
CA GLY A 158 -21.13 -0.84 -20.77
C GLY A 158 -20.95 -0.71 -19.25
N ALA A 159 -21.91 -0.13 -18.53
CA ALA A 159 -21.80 0.06 -17.06
C ALA A 159 -21.69 -1.27 -16.30
N GLU A 160 -22.34 -2.34 -16.76
CA GLU A 160 -22.24 -3.66 -16.13
C GLU A 160 -20.87 -4.29 -16.41
N GLU A 161 -20.40 -4.23 -17.66
CA GLU A 161 -19.06 -4.68 -18.03
C GLU A 161 -17.98 -3.98 -17.17
N TYR A 162 -18.06 -2.65 -17.05
CA TYR A 162 -17.16 -1.87 -16.20
C TYR A 162 -17.20 -2.33 -14.73
N ARG A 163 -18.40 -2.49 -14.15
CA ARG A 163 -18.52 -2.96 -12.77
C ARG A 163 -17.88 -4.33 -12.57
N ASN A 164 -18.12 -5.26 -13.48
CA ASN A 164 -17.59 -6.62 -13.39
C ASN A 164 -16.06 -6.67 -13.54
N ALA A 165 -15.48 -5.79 -14.38
CA ALA A 165 -14.04 -5.72 -14.61
C ALA A 165 -13.29 -4.94 -13.51
N ILE A 166 -13.84 -3.83 -13.03
CA ILE A 166 -13.12 -2.86 -12.19
C ILE A 166 -13.41 -3.04 -10.69
N TRP A 167 -14.67 -3.26 -10.27
CA TRP A 167 -15.01 -3.30 -8.85
C TRP A 167 -14.27 -4.38 -8.05
N PRO A 168 -14.05 -5.60 -8.56
CA PRO A 168 -13.26 -6.59 -7.83
C PRO A 168 -11.82 -6.13 -7.55
N LEU A 169 -11.29 -5.21 -8.37
CA LEU A 169 -9.93 -4.71 -8.20
C LEU A 169 -9.78 -3.74 -7.02
N TYR A 170 -10.87 -3.14 -6.54
CA TYR A 170 -10.81 -2.22 -5.39
C TYR A 170 -10.41 -2.94 -4.08
N THR A 171 -10.76 -4.20 -3.94
CA THR A 171 -10.50 -4.99 -2.73
C THR A 171 -9.33 -5.96 -2.86
N ASN A 172 -8.91 -6.27 -4.10
CA ASN A 172 -7.83 -7.23 -4.37
C ASN A 172 -6.51 -6.48 -4.60
N SER A 173 -5.51 -6.75 -3.79
CA SER A 173 -4.14 -6.23 -3.96
C SER A 173 -3.16 -7.17 -3.29
N THR A 174 -1.91 -7.20 -3.79
CA THR A 174 -0.85 -7.86 -3.05
C THR A 174 -0.52 -7.08 -1.77
N GLY A 175 -0.21 -7.80 -0.69
CA GLY A 175 0.28 -7.20 0.55
C GLY A 175 1.72 -6.67 0.46
N GLN A 176 2.44 -7.01 -0.60
CA GLN A 176 3.82 -6.56 -0.82
C GLN A 176 3.83 -5.21 -1.54
N LYS A 177 4.62 -4.27 -1.05
CA LYS A 177 4.88 -3.00 -1.74
C LYS A 177 5.79 -3.26 -2.95
N LEU A 178 5.31 -2.93 -4.15
CA LEU A 178 6.01 -3.19 -5.42
C LEU A 178 6.68 -1.94 -6.02
N TRP A 179 6.58 -0.79 -5.37
CA TRP A 179 7.14 0.48 -5.88
C TRP A 179 8.22 1.07 -4.98
N SER A 180 9.03 1.96 -5.56
CA SER A 180 9.99 2.79 -4.85
C SER A 180 10.02 4.20 -5.44
N GLY A 181 10.31 5.21 -4.60
CA GLY A 181 10.34 6.60 -5.03
C GLY A 181 8.96 7.17 -5.34
N LEU A 182 8.94 8.22 -6.17
CA LEU A 182 7.73 8.96 -6.53
C LEU A 182 7.04 8.32 -7.74
N PHE A 183 5.73 8.51 -7.82
CA PHE A 183 4.95 8.21 -9.02
C PHE A 183 5.24 9.26 -10.10
N VAL A 184 5.33 8.81 -11.34
CA VAL A 184 5.54 9.68 -12.50
C VAL A 184 4.23 9.85 -13.27
N ALA A 185 4.09 10.97 -13.99
CA ALA A 185 2.94 11.19 -14.86
C ALA A 185 2.93 10.15 -15.99
N PRO A 186 1.78 9.51 -16.30
CA PRO A 186 1.69 8.52 -17.37
C PRO A 186 1.78 9.13 -18.76
N SER A 187 1.52 10.42 -18.89
CA SER A 187 1.54 11.22 -20.12
C SER A 187 2.37 12.49 -19.92
N SER A 188 3.02 12.94 -20.98
CA SER A 188 3.74 14.23 -21.01
C SER A 188 2.83 15.41 -21.38
N SER A 189 1.60 15.12 -21.82
CA SER A 189 0.62 16.12 -22.23
C SER A 189 0.06 16.90 -21.04
N ALA A 190 -0.53 18.05 -21.33
CA ALA A 190 -1.15 18.89 -20.31
C ALA A 190 -2.35 18.22 -19.64
N ILE A 191 -2.53 18.47 -18.35
CA ILE A 191 -3.72 18.05 -17.62
C ILE A 191 -4.87 19.00 -17.99
N ALA A 192 -5.93 18.45 -18.60
CA ALA A 192 -7.14 19.15 -18.96
C ALA A 192 -8.12 19.25 -17.78
N VAL A 193 -8.23 18.18 -16.98
CA VAL A 193 -9.11 18.13 -15.80
C VAL A 193 -8.33 17.57 -14.63
N HIS A 194 -8.35 18.30 -13.51
CA HIS A 194 -7.70 17.86 -12.27
C HIS A 194 -8.67 17.06 -11.40
N TYR A 195 -8.10 16.26 -10.51
CA TYR A 195 -8.88 15.59 -9.46
C TYR A 195 -9.64 16.63 -8.63
N GLY A 196 -10.95 16.40 -8.44
CA GLY A 196 -11.83 17.30 -7.72
C GLY A 196 -12.42 18.45 -8.55
N ASP A 197 -11.98 18.68 -9.80
CA ASP A 197 -12.56 19.73 -10.64
C ASP A 197 -14.05 19.47 -10.90
N ILE A 198 -14.85 20.55 -10.82
CA ILE A 198 -16.30 20.51 -11.04
C ILE A 198 -16.53 20.38 -12.56
N GLN A 199 -17.22 19.33 -12.94
CA GLN A 199 -17.55 19.05 -14.34
C GLN A 199 -18.93 19.59 -14.68
N MET A 200 -18.99 20.36 -15.76
CA MET A 200 -20.22 20.88 -16.34
C MET A 200 -20.42 20.29 -17.72
N ARG A 201 -21.67 20.05 -18.12
CA ARG A 201 -22.09 19.70 -19.47
C ARG A 201 -23.33 20.47 -19.81
N ASP A 202 -23.35 21.15 -20.94
CA ASP A 202 -24.45 22.04 -21.36
C ASP A 202 -24.85 23.06 -20.30
N GLY A 203 -23.85 23.62 -19.59
CA GLY A 203 -24.05 24.59 -18.52
C GLY A 203 -24.63 24.02 -17.23
N GLN A 204 -24.78 22.69 -17.11
CA GLN A 204 -25.28 22.03 -15.90
C GLN A 204 -24.17 21.21 -15.24
N ARG A 205 -24.18 21.14 -13.90
CA ARG A 205 -23.23 20.33 -13.15
C ARG A 205 -23.51 18.85 -13.42
N SER A 206 -22.54 18.16 -14.03
CA SER A 206 -22.60 16.73 -14.32
C SER A 206 -21.88 15.86 -13.30
N GLY A 207 -20.95 16.45 -12.52
CA GLY A 207 -20.21 15.72 -11.53
C GLY A 207 -18.98 16.46 -11.01
N GLN A 208 -18.06 15.66 -10.48
CA GLN A 208 -16.75 16.11 -10.03
C GLN A 208 -15.71 15.04 -10.39
N SER A 209 -14.53 15.45 -10.85
CA SER A 209 -13.53 14.53 -11.36
C SER A 209 -12.93 13.68 -10.24
N THR A 210 -12.89 12.37 -10.46
CA THR A 210 -12.28 11.39 -9.55
C THR A 210 -10.86 10.98 -9.99
N GLY A 211 -10.31 11.64 -11.00
CA GLY A 211 -8.98 11.37 -11.55
C GLY A 211 -8.39 12.57 -12.28
N LEU A 212 -7.29 12.34 -13.00
CA LEU A 212 -6.67 13.31 -13.90
C LEU A 212 -7.04 12.98 -15.35
N THR A 213 -7.41 13.99 -16.12
CA THR A 213 -7.59 13.83 -17.58
C THR A 213 -6.46 14.57 -18.31
N TYR A 214 -5.73 13.86 -19.15
CA TYR A 214 -4.67 14.42 -19.98
C TYR A 214 -5.17 14.71 -21.39
N SER A 215 -4.69 15.81 -22.00
CA SER A 215 -4.97 16.15 -23.40
C SER A 215 -4.00 15.43 -24.35
N ALA A 216 -3.88 14.11 -24.17
CA ALA A 216 -2.94 13.30 -24.94
C ALA A 216 -3.46 13.05 -26.37
N PRO A 217 -2.64 13.25 -27.42
CA PRO A 217 -3.00 12.83 -28.76
C PRO A 217 -2.97 11.31 -28.91
N ASP A 218 -3.71 10.77 -29.89
CA ASP A 218 -3.90 9.33 -30.12
C ASP A 218 -2.61 8.49 -30.25
N ASN A 219 -1.51 9.12 -30.61
CA ASN A 219 -0.21 8.47 -30.83
C ASN A 219 0.81 8.73 -29.71
N GLU A 220 0.40 9.40 -28.63
CA GLU A 220 1.29 9.56 -27.48
C GLU A 220 1.48 8.24 -26.75
N THR A 221 2.73 7.91 -26.42
CA THR A 221 3.03 6.74 -25.60
C THR A 221 2.62 7.00 -24.17
N ILE A 222 1.70 6.20 -23.64
CA ILE A 222 1.28 6.21 -22.26
C ILE A 222 2.14 5.20 -21.47
N THR A 223 2.63 5.63 -20.33
CA THR A 223 3.57 4.86 -19.52
C THR A 223 3.01 4.50 -18.14
N ALA A 224 3.55 3.43 -17.55
CA ALA A 224 3.23 3.02 -16.18
C ALA A 224 3.67 4.10 -15.18
N PRO A 225 2.77 4.62 -14.32
CA PRO A 225 3.14 5.64 -13.33
C PRO A 225 4.14 5.15 -12.28
N GLN A 226 4.19 3.83 -12.04
CA GLN A 226 5.12 3.20 -11.12
C GLN A 226 5.20 1.68 -11.38
N SER A 227 6.21 1.03 -10.81
CA SER A 227 6.38 -0.43 -10.90
C SER A 227 5.22 -1.18 -10.24
N GLY A 228 4.85 -2.33 -10.79
CA GLY A 228 3.76 -3.14 -10.30
C GLY A 228 3.44 -4.34 -11.18
N THR A 229 2.28 -4.91 -10.97
CA THR A 229 1.72 -5.99 -11.79
C THR A 229 0.47 -5.52 -12.53
N VAL A 230 0.41 -5.75 -13.82
CA VAL A 230 -0.78 -5.44 -14.62
C VAL A 230 -1.88 -6.45 -14.25
N VAL A 231 -2.97 -5.96 -13.62
CA VAL A 231 -4.09 -6.79 -13.18
C VAL A 231 -5.27 -6.76 -14.15
N LEU A 232 -5.34 -5.74 -15.01
CA LEU A 232 -6.27 -5.63 -16.13
C LEU A 232 -5.57 -4.96 -17.31
N ALA A 233 -5.78 -5.49 -18.51
CA ALA A 233 -5.38 -4.90 -19.78
C ALA A 233 -6.40 -5.35 -20.82
N ASP A 234 -7.34 -4.48 -21.16
CA ASP A 234 -8.51 -4.78 -22.00
C ASP A 234 -9.07 -3.51 -22.67
N THR A 235 -10.06 -3.68 -23.53
CA THR A 235 -10.85 -2.57 -24.08
C THR A 235 -12.29 -2.72 -23.58
N LEU A 236 -12.72 -1.78 -22.72
CA LEU A 236 -14.07 -1.76 -22.17
C LEU A 236 -14.94 -0.75 -22.92
N THR A 237 -16.23 -1.07 -23.06
CA THR A 237 -17.19 -0.20 -23.78
C THR A 237 -17.22 1.22 -23.18
N LEU A 238 -17.25 1.34 -21.85
CA LEU A 238 -17.40 2.63 -21.17
C LEU A 238 -16.10 3.44 -21.13
N THR A 239 -14.94 2.80 -21.05
CA THR A 239 -13.66 3.47 -20.76
C THR A 239 -12.62 3.32 -21.86
N GLY A 240 -12.95 2.65 -22.97
CA GLY A 240 -11.99 2.37 -24.04
C GLY A 240 -10.84 1.47 -23.58
N GLY A 241 -9.67 1.64 -24.18
CA GLY A 241 -8.48 0.92 -23.75
C GLY A 241 -8.18 1.19 -22.26
N THR A 242 -8.10 0.12 -21.49
CA THR A 242 -8.03 0.16 -20.04
C THR A 242 -6.87 -0.69 -19.52
N VAL A 243 -6.00 -0.08 -18.73
CA VAL A 243 -4.91 -0.78 -18.04
C VAL A 243 -4.99 -0.45 -16.55
N VAL A 244 -4.98 -1.50 -15.72
CA VAL A 244 -4.88 -1.34 -14.26
C VAL A 244 -3.62 -2.02 -13.76
N ILE A 245 -2.81 -1.27 -13.02
CA ILE A 245 -1.55 -1.72 -12.45
C ILE A 245 -1.70 -1.76 -10.93
N ASP A 246 -1.51 -2.93 -10.33
CA ASP A 246 -1.43 -3.09 -8.88
C ASP A 246 0.02 -2.86 -8.43
N HIS A 247 0.23 -1.81 -7.67
CA HIS A 247 1.52 -1.46 -7.08
C HIS A 247 1.76 -2.11 -5.72
N GLY A 248 0.77 -2.88 -5.24
CA GLY A 248 0.79 -3.49 -3.92
C GLY A 248 0.27 -2.58 -2.80
N CYS A 249 0.10 -3.16 -1.62
CA CYS A 249 -0.40 -2.44 -0.44
C CYS A 249 -1.72 -1.68 -0.66
N GLY A 250 -2.58 -2.13 -1.59
CA GLY A 250 -3.85 -1.48 -1.93
C GLY A 250 -3.74 -0.32 -2.92
N VAL A 251 -2.54 0.06 -3.34
CA VAL A 251 -2.31 1.18 -4.29
C VAL A 251 -2.36 0.67 -5.73
N LYS A 252 -3.19 1.30 -6.56
CA LYS A 252 -3.33 0.97 -7.98
C LYS A 252 -3.39 2.21 -8.85
N SER A 253 -2.88 2.07 -10.07
CA SER A 253 -3.12 3.03 -11.15
C SER A 253 -4.15 2.49 -12.11
N TYR A 254 -5.15 3.30 -12.43
CA TYR A 254 -6.19 3.03 -13.42
C TYR A 254 -5.98 3.98 -14.59
N LEU A 255 -5.65 3.45 -15.76
CA LEU A 255 -5.41 4.19 -16.99
C LEU A 255 -6.54 3.86 -17.96
N PHE A 256 -7.29 4.88 -18.34
CA PHE A 256 -8.47 4.79 -19.21
C PHE A 256 -8.29 5.59 -20.50
N GLY A 257 -9.08 5.29 -21.52
CA GLY A 257 -9.12 6.03 -22.77
C GLY A 257 -7.92 5.81 -23.68
N LEU A 258 -7.19 4.70 -23.52
CA LEU A 258 -6.09 4.37 -24.41
C LEU A 258 -6.64 3.98 -25.77
N LYS A 259 -5.99 4.46 -26.84
CA LYS A 259 -6.29 4.08 -28.24
C LYS A 259 -5.88 2.65 -28.51
N THR A 260 -4.71 2.26 -28.02
CA THR A 260 -4.20 0.88 -28.08
C THR A 260 -3.68 0.46 -26.71
N VAL A 261 -3.85 -0.80 -26.37
CA VAL A 261 -3.30 -1.42 -25.17
C VAL A 261 -2.19 -2.37 -25.60
N THR A 262 -0.97 -2.16 -25.08
CA THR A 262 0.19 -3.02 -25.36
C THR A 262 0.62 -3.85 -24.15
N ALA A 263 0.24 -3.42 -22.95
CA ALA A 263 0.46 -4.18 -21.72
C ALA A 263 -0.37 -5.48 -21.71
N GLN A 264 0.09 -6.48 -20.97
CA GLN A 264 -0.60 -7.76 -20.85
C GLN A 264 -0.93 -8.06 -19.38
N ARG A 265 -2.12 -8.60 -19.13
CA ARG A 265 -2.51 -9.04 -17.79
C ARG A 265 -1.52 -10.07 -17.23
N GLY A 266 -1.10 -9.87 -15.99
CA GLY A 266 -0.09 -10.68 -15.29
C GLY A 266 1.36 -10.22 -15.54
N GLN A 267 1.60 -9.27 -16.42
CA GLN A 267 2.91 -8.71 -16.68
C GLN A 267 3.41 -7.91 -15.46
N THR A 268 4.65 -8.19 -15.04
CA THR A 268 5.39 -7.27 -14.16
C THR A 268 5.91 -6.11 -14.99
N ILE A 269 5.69 -4.89 -14.54
CA ILE A 269 6.03 -3.68 -15.26
C ILE A 269 6.85 -2.73 -14.37
N GLU A 270 7.78 -2.02 -14.95
CA GLU A 270 8.59 -1.01 -14.28
C GLU A 270 8.00 0.39 -14.50
N ALA A 271 8.30 1.32 -13.57
CA ALA A 271 7.96 2.73 -13.72
C ALA A 271 8.44 3.29 -15.07
N GLY A 272 7.59 4.02 -15.79
CA GLY A 272 7.91 4.61 -17.09
C GLY A 272 7.87 3.65 -18.28
N SER A 273 7.59 2.36 -18.08
CA SER A 273 7.44 1.41 -19.19
C SER A 273 6.17 1.67 -19.99
N PRO A 274 6.18 1.53 -21.34
CA PRO A 274 5.00 1.71 -22.18
C PRO A 274 3.89 0.72 -21.83
N VAL A 275 2.64 1.21 -21.82
CA VAL A 275 1.42 0.40 -21.61
C VAL A 275 0.43 0.49 -22.76
N GLY A 276 0.58 1.49 -23.63
CA GLY A 276 -0.30 1.74 -24.78
C GLY A 276 -0.10 3.13 -25.38
N THR A 277 -1.06 3.54 -26.16
CA THR A 277 -1.13 4.90 -26.74
C THR A 277 -2.50 5.49 -26.48
#